data_72633678b5a6aff03fa7059848847693
#
_entry.id   72633678b5a6aff03fa7059848847693
#
_cell.length_a   1.000
_cell.length_b   1.000
_cell.length_c   1.000
_cell.angle_alpha   90.00
_cell.angle_beta   90.00
_cell.angle_gamma   90.00
#
_symmetry.space_group_name_H-M   'P 1'
#
loop_
_entity.id
_entity.type
_entity.pdbx_description
1 polymer ?
#
loop_
_entity_poly.entity_id
_entity_poly.type
_entity_poly.pdbx_seq_one_letter_code
_entity_poly.pdbx_strand_id
1 'polypeptide(L)'
;DLPEKVFASLEYVKHYHEKGNPILIFVGSVEMSELYSSLLLREGIAHNLLNANNAPREAEMIAESGQMGAVTVATSMAGRGTDIKLGKGVAELGGLVVIGTERMESQRIDLQIRGRSGRQGDPGMSKFFVSLEDDVIKKYGPSWVHRTYKEYAISDHIEPKKLTGRKYRKLVQKAQEASESSGRTSRRQTLEFAESMNIQREMIYAQRDRLIFHNQGLDTVIDEVLDDFIDQAVADEDFSKAENLYHFILRNISFRINEIPKDLDLNNREEVLELIYQFAYRELEAKKQELKTKELNEYFQRLAMLKAVDDNWVEQVDYLQQLQMAIGSQQLSQKNPIVEYYQEAYKGF
;
A
#
# COMPACT_ATOMS: atom_id res chain seq x y z
N ASP A 1 12.63 -30.81 -5.07
CA ASP A 1 12.61 -29.99 -3.84
C ASP A 1 13.59 -28.81 -3.94
N LEU A 2 13.71 -28.02 -2.88
CA LEU A 2 14.58 -26.86 -2.83
C LEU A 2 16.07 -27.23 -2.82
N PRO A 3 16.54 -28.21 -2.01
CA PRO A 3 17.95 -28.64 -2.04
C PRO A 3 18.42 -29.11 -3.41
N GLU A 4 17.65 -29.91 -4.10
CA GLU A 4 17.98 -30.39 -5.45
C GLU A 4 18.05 -29.26 -6.47
N LYS A 5 17.16 -28.29 -6.38
CA LYS A 5 17.18 -27.09 -7.21
C LYS A 5 18.47 -26.29 -7.00
N VAL A 6 18.83 -26.06 -5.74
CA VAL A 6 20.05 -25.33 -5.35
C VAL A 6 21.29 -26.07 -5.88
N PHE A 7 21.38 -27.37 -5.63
CA PHE A 7 22.47 -28.19 -6.14
C PHE A 7 22.59 -28.15 -7.67
N ALA A 8 21.49 -28.35 -8.39
CA ALA A 8 21.47 -28.33 -9.86
C ALA A 8 21.84 -26.93 -10.43
N SER A 9 21.50 -25.86 -9.72
CA SER A 9 21.89 -24.51 -10.13
C SER A 9 23.37 -24.23 -9.86
N LEU A 10 23.92 -24.72 -8.76
CA LEU A 10 25.36 -24.61 -8.44
C LEU A 10 26.22 -25.38 -9.42
N GLU A 11 25.84 -26.60 -9.78
CA GLU A 11 26.53 -27.36 -10.84
C GLU A 11 26.54 -26.62 -12.16
N TYR A 12 25.45 -25.91 -12.47
CA TYR A 12 25.39 -25.07 -13.68
C TYR A 12 26.30 -23.83 -13.57
N VAL A 13 26.42 -23.23 -12.38
CA VAL A 13 27.35 -22.14 -12.12
C VAL A 13 28.80 -22.62 -12.30
N LYS A 14 29.20 -23.74 -11.71
CA LYS A 14 30.55 -24.31 -11.83
C LYS A 14 30.91 -24.51 -13.29
N HIS A 15 30.03 -25.17 -14.05
CA HIS A 15 30.27 -25.47 -15.45
C HIS A 15 30.57 -24.22 -16.31
N TYR A 16 29.87 -23.10 -16.07
CA TYR A 16 30.12 -21.87 -16.84
C TYR A 16 31.25 -21.03 -16.26
N HIS A 17 31.49 -21.10 -14.96
CA HIS A 17 32.62 -20.47 -14.30
C HIS A 17 33.93 -21.07 -14.80
N GLU A 18 34.05 -22.39 -14.90
CA GLU A 18 35.20 -23.09 -15.46
C GLU A 18 35.47 -22.69 -16.92
N LYS A 19 34.44 -22.32 -17.69
CA LYS A 19 34.61 -21.79 -19.06
C LYS A 19 35.04 -20.32 -19.09
N GLY A 20 35.03 -19.62 -17.94
CA GLY A 20 35.36 -18.21 -17.86
C GLY A 20 34.18 -17.26 -18.12
N ASN A 21 32.96 -17.77 -18.30
CA ASN A 21 31.79 -16.91 -18.48
C ASN A 21 31.50 -16.06 -17.23
N PRO A 22 31.12 -14.79 -17.37
CA PRO A 22 30.48 -14.06 -16.26
C PRO A 22 29.11 -14.63 -15.96
N ILE A 23 28.78 -14.73 -14.66
CA ILE A 23 27.56 -15.36 -14.19
C ILE A 23 26.82 -14.41 -13.24
N LEU A 24 25.54 -14.20 -13.49
CA LEU A 24 24.67 -13.42 -12.65
C LEU A 24 23.53 -14.30 -12.12
N ILE A 25 23.52 -14.54 -10.82
CA ILE A 25 22.56 -15.41 -10.12
C ILE A 25 21.51 -14.53 -9.46
N PHE A 26 20.27 -14.64 -9.90
CA PHE A 26 19.14 -13.96 -9.30
C PHE A 26 18.39 -14.85 -8.32
N VAL A 27 18.15 -14.33 -7.13
CA VAL A 27 17.45 -15.00 -6.03
C VAL A 27 16.24 -14.16 -5.56
N GLY A 28 15.25 -14.81 -4.94
CA GLY A 28 14.01 -14.17 -4.52
C GLY A 28 14.10 -13.40 -3.19
N SER A 29 15.04 -13.78 -2.32
CA SER A 29 15.16 -13.17 -0.99
C SER A 29 16.61 -12.93 -0.59
N VAL A 30 16.80 -12.12 0.46
CA VAL A 30 18.13 -11.84 1.06
C VAL A 30 18.72 -13.13 1.64
N GLU A 31 17.92 -13.93 2.34
CA GLU A 31 18.33 -15.21 2.92
C GLU A 31 18.84 -16.18 1.85
N MET A 32 18.14 -16.26 0.72
CA MET A 32 18.61 -17.07 -0.41
C MET A 32 19.92 -16.54 -0.99
N SER A 33 20.12 -15.22 -1.00
CA SER A 33 21.37 -14.63 -1.50
C SER A 33 22.57 -14.99 -0.58
N GLU A 34 22.37 -15.00 0.71
CA GLU A 34 23.38 -15.41 1.70
C GLU A 34 23.66 -16.91 1.64
N LEU A 35 22.62 -17.75 1.44
CA LEU A 35 22.78 -19.19 1.23
C LEU A 35 23.64 -19.46 -0.02
N TYR A 36 23.33 -18.86 -1.17
CA TYR A 36 24.14 -19.02 -2.37
C TYR A 36 25.57 -18.52 -2.18
N SER A 37 25.74 -17.38 -1.50
CA SER A 37 27.06 -16.85 -1.16
C SER A 37 27.86 -17.85 -0.34
N SER A 38 27.30 -18.41 0.72
CA SER A 38 27.97 -19.40 1.57
C SER A 38 28.35 -20.68 0.81
N LEU A 39 27.48 -21.13 -0.11
CA LEU A 39 27.73 -22.30 -0.92
C LEU A 39 28.83 -22.05 -1.98
N LEU A 40 28.84 -20.90 -2.61
CA LEU A 40 29.89 -20.50 -3.55
C LEU A 40 31.27 -20.39 -2.87
N LEU A 41 31.32 -19.85 -1.65
CA LEU A 41 32.54 -19.80 -0.84
C LEU A 41 33.07 -21.20 -0.52
N ARG A 42 32.20 -22.15 -0.16
CA ARG A 42 32.59 -23.54 0.09
C ARG A 42 33.17 -24.22 -1.15
N GLU A 43 32.69 -23.85 -2.32
CA GLU A 43 33.22 -24.33 -3.61
C GLU A 43 34.46 -23.55 -4.09
N GLY A 44 34.95 -22.59 -3.32
CA GLY A 44 36.13 -21.79 -3.67
C GLY A 44 35.86 -20.75 -4.76
N ILE A 45 34.61 -20.42 -5.07
CA ILE A 45 34.24 -19.47 -6.12
C ILE A 45 34.12 -18.08 -5.50
N ALA A 46 35.04 -17.19 -5.88
CA ALA A 46 34.96 -15.76 -5.52
C ALA A 46 33.76 -15.11 -6.20
N HIS A 47 32.98 -14.30 -5.47
CA HIS A 47 31.78 -13.68 -6.00
C HIS A 47 31.45 -12.36 -5.31
N ASN A 48 30.65 -11.53 -5.99
CA ASN A 48 30.03 -10.34 -5.43
C ASN A 48 28.60 -10.66 -4.94
N LEU A 49 28.18 -10.06 -3.81
CA LEU A 49 26.84 -10.21 -3.24
C LEU A 49 26.12 -8.87 -3.26
N LEU A 50 25.03 -8.81 -4.04
CA LEU A 50 24.16 -7.63 -4.22
C LEU A 50 22.79 -7.85 -3.59
N ASN A 51 22.63 -7.39 -2.37
CA ASN A 51 21.36 -7.38 -1.65
C ASN A 51 21.18 -6.05 -0.92
N ALA A 52 20.06 -5.90 -0.22
CA ALA A 52 19.73 -4.66 0.50
C ALA A 52 20.79 -4.21 1.51
N ASN A 53 21.60 -5.17 2.01
CA ASN A 53 22.65 -4.88 3.00
C ASN A 53 23.92 -4.26 2.37
N ASN A 54 24.11 -4.41 1.03
CA ASN A 54 25.33 -4.02 0.32
C ASN A 54 25.09 -2.91 -0.73
N ALA A 55 23.97 -2.19 -0.64
CA ALA A 55 23.55 -1.14 -1.59
C ALA A 55 24.61 -0.05 -1.90
N PRO A 56 25.47 0.43 -0.97
CA PRO A 56 26.41 1.52 -1.27
C PRO A 56 27.44 1.22 -2.37
N ARG A 57 27.74 -0.05 -2.64
CA ARG A 57 28.73 -0.48 -3.67
C ARG A 57 28.12 -1.11 -4.90
N GLU A 58 26.81 -1.03 -5.04
CA GLU A 58 26.04 -1.69 -6.09
C GLU A 58 26.53 -1.35 -7.50
N ALA A 59 26.78 -0.08 -7.78
CA ALA A 59 27.21 0.36 -9.12
C ALA A 59 28.59 -0.22 -9.53
N GLU A 60 29.54 -0.32 -8.60
CA GLU A 60 30.85 -0.91 -8.82
C GLU A 60 30.73 -2.41 -9.08
N MET A 61 30.02 -3.13 -8.24
CA MET A 61 29.81 -4.58 -8.35
C MET A 61 29.10 -4.96 -9.65
N ILE A 62 28.14 -4.13 -10.12
CA ILE A 62 27.46 -4.37 -11.40
C ILE A 62 28.39 -4.12 -12.58
N ALA A 63 29.25 -3.10 -12.51
CA ALA A 63 30.24 -2.86 -13.55
C ALA A 63 31.22 -4.05 -13.70
N GLU A 64 31.56 -4.71 -12.61
CA GLU A 64 32.40 -5.91 -12.57
C GLU A 64 31.67 -7.18 -13.05
N SER A 65 30.33 -7.24 -12.94
CA SER A 65 29.53 -8.45 -13.23
C SER A 65 29.63 -8.95 -14.67
N GLY A 66 30.13 -8.13 -15.60
CA GLY A 66 30.33 -8.49 -16.99
C GLY A 66 31.75 -8.95 -17.32
N GLN A 67 32.68 -8.97 -16.37
CA GLN A 67 34.08 -9.35 -16.59
C GLN A 67 34.23 -10.86 -16.62
N MET A 68 35.28 -11.33 -17.32
CA MET A 68 35.57 -12.76 -17.46
C MET A 68 35.70 -13.44 -16.10
N GLY A 69 34.96 -14.54 -15.91
CA GLY A 69 34.95 -15.33 -14.68
C GLY A 69 34.25 -14.68 -13.47
N ALA A 70 33.71 -13.48 -13.61
CA ALA A 70 32.98 -12.82 -12.53
C ALA A 70 31.71 -13.59 -12.15
N VAL A 71 31.46 -13.78 -10.87
CA VAL A 71 30.22 -14.35 -10.34
C VAL A 71 29.56 -13.32 -9.44
N THR A 72 28.28 -13.06 -9.67
CA THR A 72 27.51 -12.09 -8.87
C THR A 72 26.20 -12.73 -8.44
N VAL A 73 25.90 -12.70 -7.14
CA VAL A 73 24.59 -13.08 -6.60
C VAL A 73 23.81 -11.81 -6.30
N ALA A 74 22.59 -11.71 -6.84
CA ALA A 74 21.78 -10.51 -6.73
C ALA A 74 20.32 -10.83 -6.42
N THR A 75 19.69 -10.00 -5.59
CA THR A 75 18.22 -10.00 -5.44
C THR A 75 17.57 -9.32 -6.66
N SER A 76 16.30 -9.58 -6.91
CA SER A 76 15.58 -9.12 -8.11
C SER A 76 15.54 -7.59 -8.28
N MET A 77 15.76 -6.83 -7.21
CA MET A 77 15.75 -5.36 -7.23
C MET A 77 17.13 -4.75 -7.47
N ALA A 78 18.21 -5.51 -7.25
CA ALA A 78 19.57 -5.02 -7.38
C ALA A 78 19.94 -4.73 -8.86
N GLY A 79 20.70 -3.69 -9.07
CA GLY A 79 21.22 -3.30 -10.39
C GLY A 79 20.16 -2.72 -11.35
N ARG A 80 19.03 -2.29 -10.89
CA ARG A 80 18.00 -1.71 -11.75
C ARG A 80 18.48 -0.39 -12.36
N GLY A 81 18.39 -0.28 -13.69
CA GLY A 81 18.82 0.92 -14.42
C GLY A 81 20.30 0.92 -14.84
N THR A 82 21.13 -0.01 -14.34
CA THR A 82 22.55 -0.10 -14.71
C THR A 82 22.75 -1.13 -15.82
N ASP A 83 23.55 -0.77 -16.81
CA ASP A 83 23.91 -1.65 -17.93
C ASP A 83 25.17 -2.48 -17.60
N ILE A 84 25.13 -3.79 -17.87
CA ILE A 84 26.26 -4.69 -17.67
C ILE A 84 26.98 -4.80 -19.01
N LYS A 85 28.18 -4.24 -19.09
CA LYS A 85 29.03 -4.29 -20.28
C LYS A 85 29.91 -5.54 -20.22
N LEU A 86 29.97 -6.28 -21.31
CA LEU A 86 30.84 -7.45 -21.41
C LEU A 86 32.32 -7.05 -21.45
N GLY A 87 33.13 -7.73 -20.67
CA GLY A 87 34.57 -7.62 -20.69
C GLY A 87 35.15 -8.15 -21.99
N LYS A 88 36.45 -7.85 -22.23
CA LYS A 88 37.16 -8.33 -23.43
C LYS A 88 37.21 -9.85 -23.46
N GLY A 89 36.83 -10.44 -24.58
CA GLY A 89 36.86 -11.91 -24.80
C GLY A 89 35.61 -12.65 -24.26
N VAL A 90 34.71 -11.97 -23.57
CA VAL A 90 33.51 -12.60 -23.00
C VAL A 90 32.48 -12.94 -24.08
N ALA A 91 32.39 -12.14 -25.14
CA ALA A 91 31.48 -12.40 -26.25
C ALA A 91 31.80 -13.72 -26.95
N GLU A 92 33.07 -14.04 -27.13
CA GLU A 92 33.54 -15.28 -27.73
C GLU A 92 33.22 -16.52 -26.90
N LEU A 93 33.09 -16.36 -25.58
CA LEU A 93 32.63 -17.38 -24.63
C LEU A 93 31.12 -17.60 -24.61
N GLY A 94 30.34 -16.78 -25.35
CA GLY A 94 28.89 -16.83 -25.39
C GLY A 94 28.22 -15.82 -24.47
N GLY A 95 28.97 -14.87 -23.91
CA GLY A 95 28.46 -13.73 -23.16
C GLY A 95 28.06 -14.00 -21.69
N LEU A 96 27.23 -13.14 -21.14
CA LEU A 96 26.76 -13.21 -19.75
C LEU A 96 25.73 -14.33 -19.55
N VAL A 97 25.96 -15.16 -18.54
CA VAL A 97 25.04 -16.23 -18.13
C VAL A 97 24.16 -15.74 -16.97
N VAL A 98 22.88 -15.64 -17.21
CA VAL A 98 21.89 -15.25 -16.18
C VAL A 98 21.18 -16.49 -15.66
N ILE A 99 21.20 -16.68 -14.36
CA ILE A 99 20.56 -17.79 -13.66
C ILE A 99 19.49 -17.23 -12.72
N GLY A 100 18.22 -17.59 -12.95
CA GLY A 100 17.15 -17.37 -12.00
C GLY A 100 16.97 -18.61 -11.12
N THR A 101 17.03 -18.46 -9.83
CA THR A 101 16.87 -19.60 -8.90
C THR A 101 15.41 -19.90 -8.59
N GLU A 102 14.49 -19.08 -9.05
CA GLU A 102 13.04 -19.25 -9.00
C GLU A 102 12.35 -18.35 -10.02
N ARG A 103 11.06 -18.57 -10.24
CA ARG A 103 10.25 -17.64 -11.02
C ARG A 103 9.68 -16.58 -10.06
N MET A 104 9.75 -15.33 -10.49
CA MET A 104 9.26 -14.21 -9.69
C MET A 104 7.72 -14.14 -9.72
N GLU A 105 7.14 -13.33 -8.87
CA GLU A 105 5.68 -13.14 -8.78
C GLU A 105 5.05 -12.61 -10.08
N SER A 106 5.84 -11.98 -10.95
CA SER A 106 5.42 -11.43 -12.23
C SER A 106 6.34 -11.83 -13.36
N GLN A 107 5.75 -12.20 -14.49
CA GLN A 107 6.49 -12.48 -15.73
C GLN A 107 7.36 -11.30 -16.19
N ARG A 108 6.91 -10.08 -15.91
CA ARG A 108 7.66 -8.85 -16.20
C ARG A 108 9.00 -8.83 -15.48
N ILE A 109 9.06 -9.28 -14.22
CA ILE A 109 10.31 -9.33 -13.45
C ILE A 109 11.23 -10.39 -14.04
N ASP A 110 10.72 -11.56 -14.41
CA ASP A 110 11.49 -12.58 -15.10
C ASP A 110 12.10 -12.08 -16.41
N LEU A 111 11.34 -11.31 -17.19
CA LEU A 111 11.84 -10.70 -18.42
C LEU A 111 12.92 -9.63 -18.14
N GLN A 112 12.80 -8.88 -17.04
CA GLN A 112 13.85 -7.94 -16.61
C GLN A 112 15.13 -8.67 -16.23
N ILE A 113 15.03 -9.80 -15.53
CA ILE A 113 16.15 -10.66 -15.17
C ILE A 113 16.82 -11.20 -16.45
N ARG A 114 16.05 -11.81 -17.34
CA ARG A 114 16.54 -12.32 -18.64
C ARG A 114 17.19 -11.24 -19.49
N GLY A 115 16.58 -10.06 -19.50
CA GLY A 115 17.05 -8.90 -20.25
C GLY A 115 18.34 -8.27 -19.69
N ARG A 116 18.96 -8.83 -18.65
CA ARG A 116 20.32 -8.46 -18.24
C ARG A 116 21.38 -9.02 -19.17
N SER A 117 21.09 -10.11 -19.88
CA SER A 117 21.94 -10.76 -20.85
C SER A 117 21.44 -10.53 -22.28
N GLY A 118 22.30 -10.65 -23.28
CA GLY A 118 21.94 -10.50 -24.69
C GLY A 118 21.55 -9.09 -25.09
N ARG A 119 22.23 -8.07 -24.57
CA ARG A 119 21.95 -6.66 -24.85
C ARG A 119 22.73 -6.18 -26.07
N GLN A 120 22.13 -5.25 -26.80
CA GLN A 120 22.77 -4.54 -27.93
C GLN A 120 23.45 -5.43 -28.98
N GLY A 121 22.93 -6.66 -29.15
CA GLY A 121 23.52 -7.63 -30.08
C GLY A 121 24.58 -8.54 -29.47
N ASP A 122 24.96 -8.34 -28.23
CA ASP A 122 25.88 -9.22 -27.53
C ASP A 122 25.27 -10.61 -27.33
N PRO A 123 26.08 -11.69 -27.39
CA PRO A 123 25.62 -13.02 -27.03
C PRO A 123 25.32 -13.12 -25.53
N GLY A 124 24.47 -14.06 -25.17
CA GLY A 124 24.15 -14.31 -23.77
C GLY A 124 23.10 -15.40 -23.59
N MET A 125 22.99 -15.89 -22.40
CA MET A 125 21.99 -16.91 -22.10
C MET A 125 21.30 -16.68 -20.75
N SER A 126 20.09 -17.22 -20.63
CA SER A 126 19.37 -17.22 -19.36
C SER A 126 18.71 -18.56 -19.08
N LYS A 127 18.76 -19.00 -17.83
CA LYS A 127 18.14 -20.25 -17.38
C LYS A 127 17.51 -20.05 -16.02
N PHE A 128 16.29 -20.59 -15.85
CA PHE A 128 15.59 -20.59 -14.56
C PHE A 128 15.54 -22.01 -14.01
N PHE A 129 15.87 -22.13 -12.73
CA PHE A 129 15.72 -23.34 -11.95
C PHE A 129 14.51 -23.16 -11.04
N VAL A 130 13.60 -24.11 -11.05
CA VAL A 130 12.31 -24.02 -10.34
C VAL A 130 12.07 -25.28 -9.53
N SER A 131 11.49 -25.10 -8.35
CA SER A 131 11.06 -26.18 -7.46
C SER A 131 9.56 -26.09 -7.21
N LEU A 132 8.92 -27.20 -6.84
CA LEU A 132 7.54 -27.19 -6.35
C LEU A 132 7.40 -26.46 -5.01
N GLU A 133 8.53 -26.17 -4.37
CA GLU A 133 8.61 -25.42 -3.10
C GLU A 133 8.83 -23.92 -3.28
N ASP A 134 8.93 -23.43 -4.51
CA ASP A 134 9.06 -21.99 -4.76
C ASP A 134 7.79 -21.25 -4.30
N ASP A 135 7.97 -20.07 -3.72
CA ASP A 135 6.90 -19.31 -3.08
C ASP A 135 5.71 -19.03 -4.00
N VAL A 136 5.96 -18.71 -5.26
CA VAL A 136 4.90 -18.49 -6.25
C VAL A 136 4.06 -19.76 -6.43
N ILE A 137 4.69 -20.94 -6.41
CA ILE A 137 4.00 -22.22 -6.57
C ILE A 137 3.28 -22.59 -5.28
N LYS A 138 3.89 -22.38 -4.12
CA LYS A 138 3.23 -22.63 -2.81
C LYS A 138 1.98 -21.77 -2.63
N LYS A 139 2.06 -20.48 -2.96
CA LYS A 139 0.95 -19.53 -2.76
C LYS A 139 -0.14 -19.64 -3.82
N TYR A 140 0.23 -19.83 -5.08
CA TYR A 140 -0.69 -19.70 -6.23
C TYR A 140 -0.82 -20.98 -7.07
N GLY A 141 -0.11 -22.04 -6.69
CA GLY A 141 -0.18 -23.32 -7.39
C GLY A 141 -1.49 -24.06 -7.09
N PRO A 142 -1.94 -24.93 -8.01
CA PRO A 142 -3.14 -25.72 -7.79
C PRO A 142 -2.94 -26.78 -6.68
N SER A 143 -4.01 -27.16 -6.02
CA SER A 143 -4.02 -28.05 -4.85
C SER A 143 -3.34 -29.42 -5.06
N TRP A 144 -3.29 -29.91 -6.30
CA TRP A 144 -2.61 -31.17 -6.60
C TRP A 144 -1.09 -31.10 -6.37
N VAL A 145 -0.49 -29.92 -6.39
CA VAL A 145 0.94 -29.72 -6.14
C VAL A 145 1.30 -30.13 -4.71
N HIS A 146 0.51 -29.66 -3.74
CA HIS A 146 0.70 -30.02 -2.33
C HIS A 146 0.58 -31.52 -2.10
N ARG A 147 -0.35 -32.18 -2.84
CA ARG A 147 -0.51 -33.64 -2.76
C ARG A 147 0.72 -34.34 -3.33
N THR A 148 1.15 -33.95 -4.54
CA THR A 148 2.33 -34.50 -5.18
C THR A 148 3.59 -34.31 -4.32
N TYR A 149 3.76 -33.13 -3.72
CA TYR A 149 4.87 -32.86 -2.82
C TYR A 149 4.85 -33.78 -1.60
N LYS A 150 3.70 -33.97 -0.96
CA LYS A 150 3.56 -34.90 0.16
C LYS A 150 3.85 -36.36 -0.22
N GLU A 151 3.40 -36.78 -1.40
CA GLU A 151 3.69 -38.12 -1.93
C GLU A 151 5.19 -38.32 -2.15
N TYR A 152 5.89 -37.33 -2.68
CA TYR A 152 7.35 -37.41 -2.84
C TYR A 152 8.11 -37.31 -1.51
N ALA A 153 7.66 -36.52 -0.56
CA ALA A 153 8.31 -36.37 0.75
C ALA A 153 8.20 -37.63 1.63
N ILE A 154 7.22 -38.49 1.38
CA ILE A 154 7.00 -39.73 2.13
C ILE A 154 7.77 -40.91 1.52
N SER A 155 8.19 -40.83 0.25
CA SER A 155 8.92 -41.93 -0.40
C SER A 155 10.40 -41.88 -0.06
N ASP A 156 10.88 -42.79 0.77
CA ASP A 156 12.25 -42.90 1.30
C ASP A 156 13.35 -43.18 0.25
N HIS A 157 13.00 -43.30 -1.03
CA HIS A 157 13.94 -43.63 -2.11
C HIS A 157 13.86 -42.66 -3.25
N ILE A 158 14.36 -41.42 -3.03
CA ILE A 158 14.31 -40.43 -4.10
C ILE A 158 15.70 -40.09 -4.61
N GLU A 159 16.06 -40.76 -5.70
CA GLU A 159 17.06 -40.17 -6.58
C GLU A 159 16.54 -38.81 -7.10
N PRO A 160 17.38 -37.77 -7.13
CA PRO A 160 17.01 -36.46 -7.66
C PRO A 160 16.38 -36.58 -9.04
N LYS A 161 15.09 -36.31 -9.17
CA LYS A 161 14.36 -36.48 -10.44
C LYS A 161 13.96 -35.15 -11.04
N LYS A 162 14.52 -34.84 -12.18
CA LYS A 162 14.11 -33.68 -12.97
C LYS A 162 12.65 -33.85 -13.47
N LEU A 163 11.78 -32.91 -13.09
CA LEU A 163 10.38 -32.88 -13.55
C LEU A 163 10.30 -32.26 -14.95
N THR A 164 10.16 -33.09 -16.01
CA THR A 164 10.24 -32.65 -17.42
C THR A 164 8.89 -32.55 -18.13
N GLY A 165 7.80 -33.00 -17.51
CA GLY A 165 6.48 -33.08 -18.13
C GLY A 165 5.86 -31.72 -18.48
N ARG A 166 5.05 -31.69 -19.56
CA ARG A 166 4.28 -30.48 -19.97
C ARG A 166 3.41 -29.95 -18.82
N LYS A 167 2.93 -30.82 -17.92
CA LYS A 167 2.17 -30.47 -16.73
C LYS A 167 2.95 -29.50 -15.82
N TYR A 168 4.21 -29.76 -15.55
CA TYR A 168 5.04 -28.94 -14.68
C TYR A 168 5.44 -27.60 -15.31
N ARG A 169 5.69 -27.57 -16.63
CA ARG A 169 5.93 -26.31 -17.34
C ARG A 169 4.72 -25.37 -17.29
N LYS A 170 3.52 -25.90 -17.49
CA LYS A 170 2.27 -25.15 -17.38
C LYS A 170 1.93 -24.74 -15.94
N LEU A 171 2.37 -25.51 -14.94
CA LEU A 171 2.15 -25.21 -13.54
C LEU A 171 2.75 -23.84 -13.17
N VAL A 172 4.03 -23.67 -13.47
CA VAL A 172 4.77 -22.43 -13.14
C VAL A 172 4.12 -21.23 -13.79
N GLN A 173 3.77 -21.34 -15.08
CA GLN A 173 3.08 -20.27 -15.79
C GLN A 173 1.72 -19.92 -15.16
N LYS A 174 0.90 -20.94 -14.84
CA LYS A 174 -0.41 -20.72 -14.22
C LYS A 174 -0.32 -20.11 -12.82
N ALA A 175 0.67 -20.55 -12.01
CA ALA A 175 0.90 -19.96 -10.70
C ALA A 175 1.30 -18.48 -10.81
N GLN A 176 2.15 -18.14 -11.78
CA GLN A 176 2.56 -16.76 -12.03
C GLN A 176 1.40 -15.88 -12.54
N GLU A 177 0.57 -16.40 -13.47
CA GLU A 177 -0.63 -15.73 -13.96
C GLU A 177 -1.63 -15.46 -12.80
N ALA A 178 -1.81 -16.43 -11.89
CA ALA A 178 -2.66 -16.28 -10.72
C ALA A 178 -2.10 -15.23 -9.74
N SER A 179 -0.78 -15.22 -9.50
CA SER A 179 -0.09 -14.20 -8.71
C SER A 179 -0.29 -12.80 -9.29
N GLU A 180 -0.08 -12.63 -10.60
CA GLU A 180 -0.29 -11.35 -11.30
C GLU A 180 -1.74 -10.88 -11.22
N SER A 181 -2.70 -11.78 -11.39
CA SER A 181 -4.12 -11.48 -11.28
C SER A 181 -4.50 -11.04 -9.87
N SER A 182 -4.05 -11.76 -8.84
CA SER A 182 -4.26 -11.41 -7.45
C SER A 182 -3.65 -10.03 -7.11
N GLY A 183 -2.40 -9.79 -7.51
CA GLY A 183 -1.75 -8.50 -7.31
C GLY A 183 -2.44 -7.36 -8.07
N ARG A 184 -3.00 -7.61 -9.26
CA ARG A 184 -3.79 -6.61 -10.00
C ARG A 184 -5.07 -6.27 -9.25
N THR A 185 -5.79 -7.26 -8.76
CA THR A 185 -7.03 -7.07 -7.99
C THR A 185 -6.76 -6.29 -6.72
N SER A 186 -5.73 -6.65 -5.95
CA SER A 186 -5.35 -5.94 -4.74
C SER A 186 -4.99 -4.47 -5.00
N ARG A 187 -4.18 -4.20 -6.03
CA ARG A 187 -3.84 -2.80 -6.40
C ARG A 187 -5.07 -2.01 -6.85
N ARG A 188 -5.98 -2.64 -7.60
CA ARG A 188 -7.23 -2.00 -8.01
C ARG A 188 -8.09 -1.63 -6.81
N GLN A 189 -8.29 -2.55 -5.87
CA GLN A 189 -9.02 -2.28 -4.64
C GLN A 189 -8.40 -1.14 -3.83
N THR A 190 -7.06 -1.14 -3.69
CA THR A 190 -6.35 -0.04 -2.99
C THR A 190 -6.60 1.31 -3.66
N LEU A 191 -6.60 1.38 -5.01
CA LEU A 191 -6.89 2.61 -5.73
C LEU A 191 -8.34 3.05 -5.54
N GLU A 192 -9.29 2.14 -5.61
CA GLU A 192 -10.70 2.42 -5.44
C GLU A 192 -10.98 2.96 -4.01
N PHE A 193 -10.40 2.39 -2.97
CA PHE A 193 -10.47 2.95 -1.60
C PHE A 193 -9.82 4.34 -1.49
N ALA A 194 -8.64 4.51 -2.10
CA ALA A 194 -7.94 5.79 -2.06
C ALA A 194 -8.69 6.90 -2.80
N GLU A 195 -9.46 6.58 -3.84
CA GLU A 195 -10.22 7.55 -4.62
C GLU A 195 -11.33 8.22 -3.80
N SER A 196 -12.06 7.45 -2.98
CA SER A 196 -13.06 8.02 -2.05
C SER A 196 -12.44 9.05 -1.11
N MET A 197 -11.32 8.69 -0.48
CA MET A 197 -10.59 9.60 0.40
C MET A 197 -10.08 10.84 -0.35
N ASN A 198 -9.62 10.68 -1.59
CA ASN A 198 -9.15 11.81 -2.39
C ASN A 198 -10.26 12.80 -2.71
N ILE A 199 -11.45 12.31 -3.08
CA ILE A 199 -12.61 13.18 -3.37
C ILE A 199 -12.97 14.00 -2.12
N GLN A 200 -13.12 13.35 -0.98
CA GLN A 200 -13.42 14.05 0.29
C GLN A 200 -12.32 15.05 0.63
N ARG A 201 -11.05 14.67 0.50
CA ARG A 201 -9.91 15.57 0.73
C ARG A 201 -9.95 16.80 -0.16
N GLU A 202 -10.24 16.65 -1.45
CA GLU A 202 -10.34 17.78 -2.38
C GLU A 202 -11.46 18.72 -1.98
N MET A 203 -12.61 18.21 -1.53
CA MET A 203 -13.72 19.01 -1.04
C MET A 203 -13.33 19.81 0.21
N ILE A 204 -12.72 19.15 1.19
CA ILE A 204 -12.26 19.78 2.44
C ILE A 204 -11.17 20.82 2.16
N TYR A 205 -10.20 20.51 1.30
CA TYR A 205 -9.14 21.46 0.97
C TYR A 205 -9.68 22.67 0.19
N ALA A 206 -10.65 22.48 -0.70
CA ALA A 206 -11.33 23.59 -1.34
C ALA A 206 -12.06 24.50 -0.35
N GLN A 207 -12.70 23.93 0.69
CA GLN A 207 -13.29 24.71 1.76
C GLN A 207 -12.22 25.46 2.57
N ARG A 208 -11.14 24.79 2.97
CA ARG A 208 -10.00 25.42 3.67
C ARG A 208 -9.42 26.59 2.86
N ASP A 209 -9.20 26.39 1.58
CA ASP A 209 -8.64 27.45 0.71
C ASP A 209 -9.59 28.64 0.62
N ARG A 210 -10.89 28.44 0.56
CA ARG A 210 -11.88 29.53 0.63
C ARG A 210 -11.74 30.31 1.95
N LEU A 211 -11.63 29.61 3.09
CA LEU A 211 -11.47 30.23 4.39
C LEU A 211 -10.13 30.99 4.50
N ILE A 212 -9.05 30.53 3.88
CA ILE A 212 -7.72 31.13 3.95
C ILE A 212 -7.62 32.37 3.04
N PHE A 213 -8.08 32.26 1.80
CA PHE A 213 -7.79 33.25 0.76
C PHE A 213 -8.93 34.24 0.51
N HIS A 214 -10.17 33.96 0.93
CA HIS A 214 -11.30 34.87 0.72
C HIS A 214 -11.63 35.61 2.01
N ASN A 215 -11.54 36.94 1.94
CA ASN A 215 -11.80 37.84 3.07
C ASN A 215 -13.24 38.32 3.17
N GLN A 216 -14.10 37.94 2.22
CA GLN A 216 -15.49 38.41 2.19
C GLN A 216 -16.45 37.25 2.49
N GLY A 217 -17.43 37.49 3.36
CA GLY A 217 -18.51 36.56 3.62
C GLY A 217 -18.29 35.54 4.74
N LEU A 218 -17.26 35.72 5.61
CA LEU A 218 -17.05 34.82 6.76
C LEU A 218 -18.26 34.81 7.71
N ASP A 219 -18.83 35.98 8.00
CA ASP A 219 -20.04 36.07 8.84
C ASP A 219 -21.20 35.25 8.23
N THR A 220 -21.45 35.38 6.93
CA THR A 220 -22.50 34.62 6.24
C THR A 220 -22.26 33.10 6.31
N VAL A 221 -21.01 32.67 6.13
CA VAL A 221 -20.68 31.24 6.23
C VAL A 221 -20.87 30.71 7.65
N ILE A 222 -20.51 31.51 8.67
CA ILE A 222 -20.74 31.13 10.07
C ILE A 222 -22.23 31.03 10.38
N ASP A 223 -22.99 32.02 9.92
CA ASP A 223 -24.46 32.02 10.11
C ASP A 223 -25.09 30.80 9.44
N GLU A 224 -24.72 30.47 8.16
CA GLU A 224 -25.20 29.26 7.47
C GLU A 224 -24.85 27.98 8.22
N VAL A 225 -23.60 27.82 8.67
CA VAL A 225 -23.14 26.62 9.42
C VAL A 225 -23.85 26.51 10.78
N LEU A 226 -24.08 27.65 11.46
CA LEU A 226 -24.76 27.68 12.73
C LEU A 226 -26.25 27.32 12.57
N ASP A 227 -26.89 27.86 11.54
CA ASP A 227 -28.28 27.58 11.21
C ASP A 227 -28.46 26.09 10.87
N ASP A 228 -27.67 25.54 9.97
CA ASP A 228 -27.69 24.12 9.59
C ASP A 228 -27.50 23.21 10.79
N PHE A 229 -26.54 23.55 11.68
CA PHE A 229 -26.27 22.78 12.91
C PHE A 229 -27.47 22.78 13.84
N ILE A 230 -28.09 23.96 14.10
CA ILE A 230 -29.22 24.08 15.00
C ILE A 230 -30.44 23.35 14.43
N ASP A 231 -30.74 23.51 13.14
CA ASP A 231 -31.86 22.84 12.49
C ASP A 231 -31.71 21.31 12.53
N GLN A 232 -30.51 20.78 12.29
CA GLN A 232 -30.24 19.36 12.37
C GLN A 232 -30.33 18.84 13.79
N ALA A 233 -29.78 19.56 14.79
CA ALA A 233 -29.81 19.15 16.16
C ALA A 233 -31.24 19.08 16.69
N VAL A 234 -32.10 20.07 16.35
CA VAL A 234 -33.52 20.04 16.71
C VAL A 234 -34.27 18.94 15.98
N ALA A 235 -33.81 18.52 14.80
CA ALA A 235 -34.39 17.39 14.07
C ALA A 235 -34.09 16.04 14.74
N ASP A 236 -32.88 15.87 15.22
CA ASP A 236 -32.35 14.59 15.67
C ASP A 236 -32.47 14.35 17.18
N GLU A 237 -32.52 15.42 17.99
CA GLU A 237 -32.54 15.32 19.45
C GLU A 237 -33.94 15.40 20.03
N ASP A 238 -34.17 14.74 21.17
CA ASP A 238 -35.41 14.78 21.91
C ASP A 238 -35.36 15.86 23.02
N PHE A 239 -36.00 17.00 22.76
CA PHE A 239 -36.11 18.13 23.70
C PHE A 239 -37.41 18.13 24.50
N SER A 240 -38.17 17.04 24.54
CA SER A 240 -39.40 16.94 25.38
C SER A 240 -39.16 17.17 26.88
N LYS A 241 -37.92 17.13 27.34
CA LYS A 241 -37.49 17.41 28.70
C LYS A 241 -36.58 18.63 28.75
N ALA A 242 -36.85 19.56 29.66
CA ALA A 242 -36.02 20.75 29.85
C ALA A 242 -34.55 20.44 30.18
N GLU A 243 -34.31 19.30 30.84
CA GLU A 243 -32.94 18.85 31.15
C GLU A 243 -32.14 18.55 29.86
N ASN A 244 -32.74 17.93 28.87
CA ASN A 244 -32.06 17.61 27.59
C ASN A 244 -31.70 18.91 26.87
N LEU A 245 -32.64 19.85 26.77
CA LEU A 245 -32.40 21.15 26.16
C LEU A 245 -31.30 21.94 26.90
N TYR A 246 -31.34 21.93 28.23
CA TYR A 246 -30.33 22.57 29.06
C TYR A 246 -28.93 21.97 28.84
N HIS A 247 -28.81 20.65 28.82
CA HIS A 247 -27.56 19.94 28.53
C HIS A 247 -27.06 20.21 27.13
N PHE A 248 -27.95 20.26 26.15
CA PHE A 248 -27.58 20.58 24.76
C PHE A 248 -26.97 21.99 24.67
N ILE A 249 -27.63 23.00 25.26
CA ILE A 249 -27.14 24.38 25.22
C ILE A 249 -25.80 24.50 25.96
N LEU A 250 -25.66 23.89 27.14
CA LEU A 250 -24.41 23.88 27.90
C LEU A 250 -23.26 23.23 27.15
N ARG A 251 -23.54 22.15 26.45
CA ARG A 251 -22.51 21.37 25.74
C ARG A 251 -22.08 22.03 24.45
N ASN A 252 -23.01 22.64 23.71
CA ASN A 252 -22.75 23.03 22.33
C ASN A 252 -22.76 24.55 22.10
N ILE A 253 -23.42 25.34 22.97
CA ILE A 253 -23.63 26.75 22.70
C ILE A 253 -22.97 27.66 23.77
N SER A 254 -23.36 27.52 25.03
CA SER A 254 -22.87 28.44 26.06
C SER A 254 -22.90 27.85 27.47
N PHE A 255 -21.83 28.12 28.24
CA PHE A 255 -21.77 27.82 29.67
C PHE A 255 -22.51 28.88 30.54
N ARG A 256 -23.06 29.94 29.93
CA ARG A 256 -23.67 31.08 30.61
C ARG A 256 -25.19 31.04 30.59
N ILE A 257 -25.77 29.84 30.49
CA ILE A 257 -27.21 29.70 30.58
C ILE A 257 -27.67 29.82 32.04
N ASN A 258 -28.55 30.77 32.30
CA ASN A 258 -29.07 30.95 33.66
C ASN A 258 -30.30 30.07 33.90
N GLU A 259 -31.32 30.17 33.06
CA GLU A 259 -32.55 29.35 33.16
C GLU A 259 -33.23 29.25 31.79
N ILE A 260 -33.88 28.11 31.53
CA ILE A 260 -34.82 27.96 30.40
C ILE A 260 -36.14 28.63 30.83
N PRO A 261 -36.81 29.40 29.95
CA PRO A 261 -38.12 29.99 30.27
C PRO A 261 -39.13 28.94 30.69
N LYS A 262 -39.81 29.18 31.80
CA LYS A 262 -40.81 28.24 32.38
C LYS A 262 -42.08 28.09 31.55
N ASP A 263 -42.34 29.06 30.70
CA ASP A 263 -43.48 29.17 29.80
C ASP A 263 -43.22 28.57 28.40
N LEU A 264 -42.02 28.04 28.15
CA LEU A 264 -41.65 27.40 26.91
C LEU A 264 -42.41 26.07 26.73
N ASP A 265 -43.11 25.93 25.60
CA ASP A 265 -43.69 24.64 25.22
C ASP A 265 -42.62 23.75 24.55
N LEU A 266 -42.07 22.82 25.34
CA LEU A 266 -41.05 21.88 24.89
C LEU A 266 -41.55 20.89 23.81
N ASN A 267 -42.84 20.76 23.59
CA ASN A 267 -43.43 19.96 22.52
C ASN A 267 -43.56 20.77 21.23
N ASN A 268 -43.47 22.10 21.31
CA ASN A 268 -43.48 22.97 20.15
C ASN A 268 -42.05 23.14 19.62
N ARG A 269 -41.74 22.41 18.57
CA ARG A 269 -40.43 22.38 17.96
C ARG A 269 -39.95 23.74 17.45
N GLU A 270 -40.85 24.58 16.99
CA GLU A 270 -40.55 25.94 16.51
C GLU A 270 -40.12 26.85 17.66
N GLU A 271 -40.76 26.76 18.82
CA GLU A 271 -40.39 27.54 20.03
C GLU A 271 -39.04 27.12 20.58
N VAL A 272 -38.75 25.81 20.60
CA VAL A 272 -37.44 25.26 20.99
C VAL A 272 -36.35 25.73 20.06
N LEU A 273 -36.61 25.68 18.76
CA LEU A 273 -35.67 26.11 17.70
C LEU A 273 -35.37 27.61 17.90
N GLU A 274 -36.38 28.45 18.02
CA GLU A 274 -36.20 29.89 18.20
C GLU A 274 -35.41 30.24 19.46
N LEU A 275 -35.63 29.52 20.56
CA LEU A 275 -34.88 29.71 21.79
C LEU A 275 -33.38 29.35 21.59
N ILE A 276 -33.07 28.24 20.93
CA ILE A 276 -31.71 27.84 20.67
C ILE A 276 -31.00 28.87 19.77
N TYR A 277 -31.66 29.36 18.73
CA TYR A 277 -31.15 30.45 17.91
C TYR A 277 -30.84 31.71 18.72
N GLN A 278 -31.76 32.13 19.56
CA GLN A 278 -31.56 33.30 20.42
C GLN A 278 -30.32 33.15 21.32
N PHE A 279 -30.10 31.98 21.90
CA PHE A 279 -28.90 31.74 22.72
C PHE A 279 -27.64 31.73 21.87
N ALA A 280 -27.62 31.06 20.73
CA ALA A 280 -26.48 30.94 19.87
C ALA A 280 -26.02 32.30 19.31
N TYR A 281 -26.94 33.06 18.75
CA TYR A 281 -26.63 34.38 18.22
C TYR A 281 -26.25 35.41 19.29
N ARG A 282 -26.87 35.34 20.49
CA ARG A 282 -26.47 36.20 21.61
C ARG A 282 -25.01 35.88 22.03
N GLU A 283 -24.63 34.65 22.11
CA GLU A 283 -23.25 34.30 22.48
C GLU A 283 -22.26 34.67 21.36
N LEU A 284 -22.63 34.49 20.10
CA LEU A 284 -21.80 34.91 18.96
C LEU A 284 -21.55 36.42 18.98
N GLU A 285 -22.59 37.21 19.19
CA GLU A 285 -22.48 38.68 19.31
C GLU A 285 -21.68 39.13 20.54
N ALA A 286 -21.86 38.47 21.69
CA ALA A 286 -21.05 38.74 22.87
C ALA A 286 -19.57 38.48 22.63
N LYS A 287 -19.21 37.41 21.86
CA LYS A 287 -17.85 37.12 21.47
C LYS A 287 -17.28 38.14 20.49
N LYS A 288 -18.06 38.57 19.51
CA LYS A 288 -17.69 39.63 18.57
C LYS A 288 -17.37 40.96 19.32
N GLN A 289 -18.12 41.31 20.38
CA GLN A 289 -17.87 42.48 21.19
C GLN A 289 -16.62 42.37 22.08
N GLU A 290 -16.31 41.18 22.62
CA GLU A 290 -15.08 40.93 23.38
C GLU A 290 -13.81 41.18 22.55
N LEU A 291 -13.85 40.94 21.27
CA LEU A 291 -12.70 41.01 20.34
C LEU A 291 -12.37 42.44 19.82
N LYS A 292 -13.24 43.41 20.12
CA LYS A 292 -13.05 44.87 19.97
C LYS A 292 -12.76 45.43 18.55
N THR A 293 -12.16 44.68 17.64
CA THR A 293 -11.88 45.14 16.27
C THR A 293 -12.40 44.16 15.23
N LYS A 294 -12.77 44.68 14.06
CA LYS A 294 -13.28 43.86 12.96
C LYS A 294 -12.23 42.86 12.48
N GLU A 295 -10.99 43.28 12.35
CA GLU A 295 -9.89 42.43 11.89
C GLU A 295 -9.63 41.27 12.86
N LEU A 296 -9.73 41.51 14.17
CA LEU A 296 -9.53 40.47 15.19
C LEU A 296 -10.68 39.47 15.20
N ASN A 297 -11.90 39.94 14.95
CA ASN A 297 -13.08 39.09 14.78
C ASN A 297 -12.95 38.19 13.57
N GLU A 298 -12.63 38.74 12.40
CA GLU A 298 -12.42 37.97 11.18
C GLU A 298 -11.29 36.94 11.34
N TYR A 299 -10.19 37.33 11.99
CA TYR A 299 -9.09 36.41 12.28
C TYR A 299 -9.49 35.27 13.20
N PHE A 300 -10.20 35.58 14.29
CA PHE A 300 -10.66 34.57 15.24
C PHE A 300 -11.67 33.60 14.62
N GLN A 301 -12.66 34.13 13.89
CA GLN A 301 -13.65 33.32 13.18
C GLN A 301 -12.99 32.37 12.18
N ARG A 302 -12.06 32.88 11.39
CA ARG A 302 -11.27 32.07 10.44
C ARG A 302 -10.49 30.97 11.14
N LEU A 303 -9.81 31.29 12.23
CA LEU A 303 -9.05 30.33 13.01
C LEU A 303 -9.94 29.25 13.61
N ALA A 304 -11.10 29.62 14.15
CA ALA A 304 -12.07 28.68 14.72
C ALA A 304 -12.61 27.71 13.65
N MET A 305 -12.99 28.24 12.48
CA MET A 305 -13.48 27.41 11.38
C MET A 305 -12.39 26.50 10.80
N LEU A 306 -11.18 27.00 10.60
CA LEU A 306 -10.07 26.18 10.13
C LEU A 306 -9.76 25.05 11.12
N LYS A 307 -9.76 25.38 12.42
CA LYS A 307 -9.55 24.38 13.46
C LYS A 307 -10.65 23.30 13.43
N ALA A 308 -11.91 23.71 13.34
CA ALA A 308 -13.03 22.78 13.28
C ALA A 308 -12.93 21.85 12.04
N VAL A 309 -12.64 22.42 10.87
CA VAL A 309 -12.44 21.64 9.62
C VAL A 309 -11.29 20.65 9.78
N ASP A 310 -10.16 21.10 10.35
CA ASP A 310 -8.97 20.25 10.50
C ASP A 310 -9.19 19.12 11.50
N ASP A 311 -9.80 19.41 12.66
CA ASP A 311 -10.08 18.41 13.69
C ASP A 311 -11.04 17.33 13.16
N ASN A 312 -12.15 17.74 12.53
CA ASN A 312 -13.12 16.81 11.94
C ASN A 312 -12.52 16.00 10.76
N TRP A 313 -11.66 16.63 9.96
CA TRP A 313 -10.98 15.92 8.87
C TRP A 313 -10.03 14.83 9.37
N VAL A 314 -9.31 15.07 10.46
CA VAL A 314 -8.45 14.06 11.09
C VAL A 314 -9.28 12.87 11.57
N GLU A 315 -10.41 13.13 12.24
CA GLU A 315 -11.33 12.07 12.70
C GLU A 315 -11.93 11.29 11.51
N GLN A 316 -12.32 12.00 10.43
CA GLN A 316 -12.84 11.36 9.23
C GLN A 316 -11.80 10.46 8.54
N VAL A 317 -10.54 10.89 8.45
CA VAL A 317 -9.46 10.07 7.89
C VAL A 317 -9.23 8.80 8.70
N ASP A 318 -9.23 8.92 10.02
CA ASP A 318 -9.12 7.76 10.93
C ASP A 318 -10.31 6.80 10.76
N TYR A 319 -11.53 7.33 10.69
CA TYR A 319 -12.73 6.54 10.42
C TYR A 319 -12.63 5.78 9.10
N LEU A 320 -12.23 6.45 8.02
CA LEU A 320 -12.07 5.83 6.70
C LEU A 320 -11.03 4.71 6.70
N GLN A 321 -9.94 4.85 7.43
CA GLN A 321 -8.92 3.80 7.57
C GLN A 321 -9.46 2.59 8.32
N GLN A 322 -10.16 2.81 9.43
CA GLN A 322 -10.79 1.73 10.20
C GLN A 322 -11.87 1.02 9.39
N LEU A 323 -12.70 1.77 8.67
CA LEU A 323 -13.73 1.23 7.78
C LEU A 323 -13.11 0.36 6.66
N GLN A 324 -12.02 0.81 6.06
CA GLN A 324 -11.28 0.04 5.05
C GLN A 324 -10.78 -1.31 5.61
N MET A 325 -10.24 -1.31 6.83
CA MET A 325 -9.78 -2.53 7.50
C MET A 325 -10.96 -3.47 7.83
N ALA A 326 -12.05 -2.92 8.32
CA ALA A 326 -13.25 -3.68 8.69
C ALA A 326 -13.86 -4.37 7.46
N ILE A 327 -14.07 -3.64 6.38
CA ILE A 327 -14.64 -4.17 5.12
C ILE A 327 -13.67 -5.14 4.44
N GLY A 328 -12.36 -4.86 4.47
CA GLY A 328 -11.34 -5.75 3.93
C GLY A 328 -11.29 -7.12 4.62
N SER A 329 -11.69 -7.20 5.90
CA SER A 329 -11.77 -8.46 6.66
C SER A 329 -13.08 -9.23 6.45
N GLN A 330 -14.13 -8.59 5.97
CA GLN A 330 -15.48 -9.18 5.77
C GLN A 330 -15.65 -9.86 4.40
N GLN A 331 -14.61 -10.45 3.81
CA GLN A 331 -14.64 -11.11 2.49
C GLN A 331 -15.70 -12.21 2.30
N LEU A 332 -16.49 -12.51 3.32
CA LEU A 332 -17.55 -13.52 3.32
C LEU A 332 -18.95 -12.97 3.00
N SER A 333 -19.15 -11.66 2.89
CA SER A 333 -20.47 -11.10 2.55
C SER A 333 -20.65 -11.09 1.02
N GLN A 334 -21.86 -11.40 0.56
CA GLN A 334 -22.23 -11.40 -0.87
C GLN A 334 -22.28 -10.00 -1.51
N LYS A 335 -22.00 -8.94 -0.76
CA LYS A 335 -21.99 -7.56 -1.23
C LYS A 335 -20.62 -7.16 -1.76
N ASN A 336 -20.61 -6.25 -2.73
CA ASN A 336 -19.37 -5.68 -3.23
C ASN A 336 -18.74 -4.79 -2.14
N PRO A 337 -17.54 -5.13 -1.61
CA PRO A 337 -16.93 -4.41 -0.50
C PRO A 337 -16.70 -2.92 -0.79
N ILE A 338 -16.46 -2.57 -2.05
CA ILE A 338 -16.19 -1.20 -2.47
C ILE A 338 -17.45 -0.36 -2.42
N VAL A 339 -18.59 -0.90 -2.88
CA VAL A 339 -19.88 -0.18 -2.82
C VAL A 339 -20.30 0.08 -1.38
N GLU A 340 -20.10 -0.91 -0.51
CA GLU A 340 -20.38 -0.77 0.92
C GLU A 340 -19.47 0.28 1.57
N TYR A 341 -18.18 0.27 1.22
CA TYR A 341 -17.24 1.30 1.67
C TYR A 341 -17.67 2.70 1.26
N TYR A 342 -18.03 2.91 -0.02
CA TYR A 342 -18.48 4.22 -0.49
C TYR A 342 -19.72 4.71 0.27
N GLN A 343 -20.71 3.83 0.48
CA GLN A 343 -21.94 4.19 1.18
C GLN A 343 -21.68 4.61 2.63
N GLU A 344 -20.86 3.83 3.35
CA GLU A 344 -20.54 4.14 4.75
C GLU A 344 -19.57 5.34 4.86
N ALA A 345 -18.62 5.48 3.94
CA ALA A 345 -17.69 6.61 3.92
C ALA A 345 -18.38 7.97 3.73
N TYR A 346 -19.49 8.01 2.99
CA TYR A 346 -20.27 9.23 2.81
C TYR A 346 -21.25 9.51 3.95
N LYS A 347 -21.65 8.52 4.74
CA LYS A 347 -22.51 8.76 5.91
C LYS A 347 -21.79 9.50 7.04
N GLY A 348 -20.48 9.29 7.16
CA GLY A 348 -19.64 9.96 8.17
C GLY A 348 -19.10 11.33 7.73
N PHE A 349 -19.21 11.64 6.43
CA PHE A 349 -18.69 12.89 5.84
C PHE A 349 -19.76 13.97 5.78
#